data_9fa34ff8b7bb2f40c493f59d6f1698c2
#
_entry.id   9fa34ff8b7bb2f40c493f59d6f1698c2
#
_cell.length_a   1.000
_cell.length_b   1.000
_cell.length_c   1.000
_cell.angle_alpha   90.00
_cell.angle_beta   90.00
_cell.angle_gamma   90.00
#
_symmetry.space_group_name_H-M   'P 1'
#
loop_
_entity.id
_entity.type
_entity.pdbx_description
1 polymer ?
#
loop_
_entity_poly.entity_id
_entity_poly.type
_entity_poly.pdbx_seq_one_letter_code
_entity_poly.pdbx_strand_id
1 'polypeptide(L)'
;MTRRLLVAAAALALAACASTPQMQMPPDIAAKVKAIGPVIDPPKTAAIYAPLQPKEPYAGVRVTRDLRYGPDPRQALDVFAPDRVVSNAPVLMFVHGGAFVAGNKRGPGSPFYDNIMLAAARNGMVGVNMTYRLAPQHKWPTGAADVGAAVKWVQDYIRAHGGDPARVTLMGHSAGAVHVASYVAFPEHHRAGIGIARAVLVSGLFDFTKLTPPGKPEAAYFGGLAGTAQVSSLAGLLKTSVPLMVAYGEIDPPMFIEQAKLLNEALCAQGRCPRLVYLPGHSHMSEVYAVNTDDRSLSGPVLEFAR
;
A
#
# COMPACT_ATOMS: atom_id res chain seq x y z
N MET A 1 -46.89 19.29 56.60
CA MET A 1 -46.59 18.17 55.70
C MET A 1 -45.73 18.71 54.58
N THR A 2 -44.41 18.65 54.75
CA THR A 2 -43.41 19.19 53.79
C THR A 2 -42.75 18.06 53.05
N ARG A 3 -43.03 17.89 51.74
CA ARG A 3 -42.38 16.92 50.84
C ARG A 3 -41.01 17.50 50.39
N ARG A 4 -39.93 16.83 50.78
CA ARG A 4 -38.60 17.06 50.28
C ARG A 4 -38.42 16.27 48.95
N LEU A 5 -38.19 17.01 47.84
CA LEU A 5 -37.72 16.42 46.58
C LEU A 5 -36.23 16.14 46.65
N LEU A 6 -35.84 14.87 46.50
CA LEU A 6 -34.47 14.47 46.29
C LEU A 6 -34.18 14.58 44.79
N VAL A 7 -33.25 15.45 44.41
CA VAL A 7 -32.68 15.53 43.06
C VAL A 7 -31.47 14.59 43.05
N ALA A 8 -31.56 13.49 42.29
CA ALA A 8 -30.44 12.62 42.02
C ALA A 8 -29.64 13.19 40.85
N ALA A 9 -28.42 13.63 41.10
CA ALA A 9 -27.46 14.02 40.08
C ALA A 9 -26.81 12.77 39.50
N ALA A 10 -27.12 12.41 38.26
CA ALA A 10 -26.42 11.38 37.50
C ALA A 10 -25.12 11.97 36.95
N ALA A 11 -23.99 11.55 37.48
CA ALA A 11 -22.68 11.87 36.92
C ALA A 11 -22.42 10.95 35.70
N LEU A 12 -22.46 11.53 34.49
CA LEU A 12 -21.95 10.86 33.28
C LEU A 12 -20.42 10.82 33.37
N ALA A 13 -19.87 9.63 33.59
CA ALA A 13 -18.46 9.37 33.40
C ALA A 13 -18.16 9.32 31.89
N LEU A 14 -17.57 10.37 31.35
CA LEU A 14 -16.95 10.33 30.02
C LEU A 14 -15.69 9.44 30.13
N ALA A 15 -15.79 8.20 29.66
CA ALA A 15 -14.61 7.37 29.39
C ALA A 15 -13.85 7.99 28.21
N ALA A 16 -12.82 8.79 28.50
CA ALA A 16 -11.84 9.17 27.52
C ALA A 16 -11.13 7.90 27.04
N CYS A 17 -11.45 7.45 25.83
CA CYS A 17 -10.61 6.50 25.11
C CYS A 17 -9.23 7.16 24.93
N ALA A 18 -8.30 6.85 25.82
CA ALA A 18 -6.90 7.18 25.64
C ALA A 18 -6.42 6.36 24.43
N SER A 19 -6.37 7.00 23.26
CA SER A 19 -5.66 6.45 22.12
C SER A 19 -4.21 6.24 22.54
N THR A 20 -3.74 4.99 22.51
CA THR A 20 -2.31 4.68 22.65
C THR A 20 -1.54 5.62 21.72
N PRO A 21 -0.46 6.28 22.19
CA PRO A 21 0.33 7.13 21.33
C PRO A 21 0.80 6.30 20.14
N GLN A 22 0.35 6.63 18.93
CA GLN A 22 0.92 6.06 17.71
C GLN A 22 2.40 6.44 17.73
N MET A 23 3.30 5.45 17.78
CA MET A 23 4.73 5.71 17.69
C MET A 23 5.01 6.36 16.35
N GLN A 24 5.34 7.62 16.38
CA GLN A 24 5.62 8.46 15.22
C GLN A 24 7.10 8.39 14.85
N MET A 25 7.42 8.92 13.68
CA MET A 25 8.81 9.03 13.23
C MET A 25 9.68 9.73 14.29
N PRO A 26 10.85 9.14 14.67
CA PRO A 26 11.77 9.78 15.59
C PRO A 26 12.24 11.16 15.08
N PRO A 27 12.43 12.17 15.95
CA PRO A 27 12.74 13.54 15.53
C PRO A 27 14.03 13.68 14.70
N ASP A 28 15.06 12.87 14.97
CA ASP A 28 16.31 12.87 14.19
C ASP A 28 16.12 12.29 12.79
N ILE A 29 15.26 11.29 12.64
CA ILE A 29 14.84 10.73 11.35
C ILE A 29 13.98 11.75 10.58
N ALA A 30 13.03 12.40 11.27
CA ALA A 30 12.17 13.43 10.68
C ALA A 30 13.00 14.59 10.11
N ALA A 31 14.03 15.04 10.85
CA ALA A 31 14.94 16.08 10.36
C ALA A 31 15.70 15.67 9.09
N LYS A 32 16.18 14.43 9.01
CA LYS A 32 16.86 13.89 7.84
C LYS A 32 15.93 13.76 6.64
N VAL A 33 14.69 13.27 6.84
CA VAL A 33 13.67 13.16 5.77
C VAL A 33 13.28 14.55 5.26
N LYS A 34 13.05 15.51 6.17
CA LYS A 34 12.73 16.90 5.82
C LYS A 34 13.84 17.55 4.98
N ALA A 35 15.10 17.24 5.25
CA ALA A 35 16.24 17.76 4.52
C ALA A 35 16.31 17.27 3.05
N ILE A 36 15.69 16.10 2.74
CA ILE A 36 15.53 15.61 1.36
C ILE A 36 14.50 16.48 0.60
N GLY A 37 13.44 16.92 1.29
CA GLY A 37 12.36 17.71 0.71
C GLY A 37 11.33 16.92 -0.10
N PRO A 38 10.41 17.61 -0.82
CA PRO A 38 9.29 16.99 -1.54
C PRO A 38 9.72 16.43 -2.90
N VAL A 39 10.71 15.54 -2.88
CA VAL A 39 11.27 14.88 -4.07
C VAL A 39 11.32 13.37 -3.87
N ILE A 40 11.30 12.63 -4.98
CA ILE A 40 11.47 11.18 -4.98
C ILE A 40 12.98 10.89 -5.05
N ASP A 41 13.58 10.57 -3.91
CA ASP A 41 15.01 10.23 -3.80
C ASP A 41 15.20 8.90 -3.04
N PRO A 42 15.03 7.76 -3.73
CA PRO A 42 15.16 6.44 -3.10
C PRO A 42 16.54 6.21 -2.47
N PRO A 43 17.70 6.57 -3.10
CA PRO A 43 19.01 6.34 -2.50
C PRO A 43 19.22 7.10 -1.18
N LYS A 44 18.90 8.40 -1.12
CA LYS A 44 19.06 9.18 0.12
C LYS A 44 18.11 8.70 1.21
N THR A 45 16.87 8.40 0.87
CA THR A 45 15.91 7.88 1.85
C THR A 45 16.30 6.49 2.35
N ALA A 46 16.79 5.62 1.45
CA ALA A 46 17.29 4.30 1.82
C ALA A 46 18.49 4.38 2.79
N ALA A 47 19.38 5.34 2.62
CA ALA A 47 20.51 5.54 3.54
C ALA A 47 20.07 5.86 4.97
N ILE A 48 18.89 6.46 5.16
CA ILE A 48 18.32 6.74 6.49
C ILE A 48 17.73 5.46 7.11
N TYR A 49 16.97 4.68 6.33
CA TYR A 49 16.15 3.60 6.87
C TYR A 49 16.77 2.20 6.78
N ALA A 50 17.68 1.95 5.82
CA ALA A 50 18.30 0.62 5.68
C ALA A 50 19.05 0.17 6.93
N PRO A 51 19.77 1.04 7.68
CA PRO A 51 20.42 0.63 8.92
C PRO A 51 19.45 0.20 10.04
N LEU A 52 18.17 0.60 9.95
CA LEU A 52 17.14 0.29 10.93
C LEU A 52 16.42 -1.04 10.61
N GLN A 53 16.68 -1.62 9.44
CA GLN A 53 16.02 -2.85 9.00
C GLN A 53 16.87 -4.10 9.32
N PRO A 54 16.21 -5.22 9.67
CA PRO A 54 16.91 -6.47 9.88
C PRO A 54 17.51 -7.03 8.57
N LYS A 55 18.53 -7.87 8.71
CA LYS A 55 19.15 -8.61 7.60
C LYS A 55 18.68 -10.06 7.59
N GLU A 56 18.68 -10.69 6.41
CA GLU A 56 18.47 -12.14 6.29
C GLU A 56 19.59 -12.92 7.01
N PRO A 57 19.27 -14.07 7.63
CA PRO A 57 17.95 -14.69 7.75
C PRO A 57 17.08 -13.96 8.78
N TYR A 58 15.77 -13.84 8.47
CA TYR A 58 14.81 -13.12 9.32
C TYR A 58 14.27 -14.00 10.44
N ALA A 59 14.66 -13.74 11.67
CA ALA A 59 14.16 -14.49 12.83
C ALA A 59 12.61 -14.43 12.92
N GLY A 60 12.01 -15.59 13.11
CA GLY A 60 10.55 -15.74 13.25
C GLY A 60 9.76 -15.67 11.94
N VAL A 61 10.44 -15.61 10.78
CA VAL A 61 9.78 -15.50 9.47
C VAL A 61 10.38 -16.47 8.47
N ARG A 62 9.56 -17.34 7.91
CA ARG A 62 9.91 -18.20 6.77
C ARG A 62 9.69 -17.45 5.46
N VAL A 63 10.70 -17.41 4.60
CA VAL A 63 10.63 -16.74 3.30
C VAL A 63 10.78 -17.75 2.17
N THR A 64 9.85 -17.71 1.22
CA THR A 64 9.92 -18.47 -0.04
C THR A 64 10.08 -17.48 -1.17
N ARG A 65 11.21 -17.55 -1.88
CA ARG A 65 11.63 -16.59 -2.91
C ARG A 65 11.27 -17.04 -4.31
N ASP A 66 11.07 -16.06 -5.19
CA ASP A 66 11.05 -16.16 -6.64
C ASP A 66 10.04 -17.18 -7.21
N LEU A 67 8.89 -17.31 -6.51
CA LEU A 67 7.75 -18.10 -6.99
C LEU A 67 7.15 -17.45 -8.24
N ARG A 68 6.92 -18.27 -9.27
CA ARG A 68 6.47 -17.79 -10.59
C ARG A 68 4.95 -17.70 -10.64
N TYR A 69 4.42 -16.54 -11.05
CA TYR A 69 2.99 -16.37 -11.34
C TYR A 69 2.70 -16.19 -12.84
N GLY A 70 3.74 -16.23 -13.68
CA GLY A 70 3.65 -16.15 -15.13
C GLY A 70 4.98 -16.51 -15.82
N PRO A 71 5.02 -16.51 -17.17
CA PRO A 71 6.18 -16.96 -17.94
C PRO A 71 7.32 -15.93 -18.00
N ASP A 72 7.04 -14.64 -17.85
CA ASP A 72 8.06 -13.59 -17.91
C ASP A 72 8.97 -13.61 -16.67
N PRO A 73 10.29 -13.40 -16.79
CA PRO A 73 11.20 -13.32 -15.64
C PRO A 73 10.75 -12.38 -14.55
N ARG A 74 10.09 -11.30 -14.87
CA ARG A 74 9.56 -10.36 -13.90
C ARG A 74 8.22 -10.76 -13.26
N GLN A 75 7.56 -11.77 -13.78
CA GLN A 75 6.33 -12.32 -13.19
C GLN A 75 6.69 -13.30 -12.06
N ALA A 76 7.26 -12.75 -10.98
CA ALA A 76 7.70 -13.48 -9.79
C ALA A 76 7.26 -12.78 -8.51
N LEU A 77 7.08 -13.56 -7.46
CA LEU A 77 6.72 -13.07 -6.14
C LEU A 77 7.48 -13.82 -5.03
N ASP A 78 7.57 -13.17 -3.87
CA ASP A 78 8.10 -13.77 -2.65
C ASP A 78 6.99 -13.89 -1.62
N VAL A 79 6.99 -14.96 -0.83
CA VAL A 79 6.02 -15.18 0.26
C VAL A 79 6.75 -15.18 1.60
N PHE A 80 6.22 -14.42 2.54
CA PHE A 80 6.69 -14.29 3.92
C PHE A 80 5.61 -14.79 4.86
N ALA A 81 5.88 -15.82 5.61
CA ALA A 81 4.95 -16.37 6.59
C ALA A 81 5.62 -16.42 7.97
N PRO A 82 4.88 -16.30 9.07
CA PRO A 82 5.41 -16.65 10.38
C PRO A 82 6.06 -18.06 10.34
N ASP A 83 7.18 -18.28 11.00
CA ASP A 83 7.81 -19.60 11.08
C ASP A 83 6.97 -20.57 11.93
N ARG A 84 6.15 -20.07 12.87
CA ARG A 84 5.10 -20.84 13.52
C ARG A 84 4.01 -21.23 12.55
N VAL A 85 3.41 -22.38 12.77
CA VAL A 85 2.27 -22.82 11.96
C VAL A 85 1.11 -21.82 12.08
N VAL A 86 0.68 -21.28 10.95
CA VAL A 86 -0.51 -20.45 10.83
C VAL A 86 -1.45 -21.04 9.78
N SER A 87 -2.76 -20.87 10.00
CA SER A 87 -3.79 -21.26 9.04
C SER A 87 -4.82 -20.14 8.94
N ASN A 88 -5.36 -19.92 7.73
CA ASN A 88 -6.34 -18.88 7.45
C ASN A 88 -5.88 -17.46 7.89
N ALA A 89 -4.57 -17.19 7.84
CA ALA A 89 -4.02 -15.89 8.16
C ALA A 89 -4.42 -14.84 7.10
N PRO A 90 -4.69 -13.58 7.47
CA PRO A 90 -4.87 -12.52 6.48
C PRO A 90 -3.63 -12.42 5.58
N VAL A 91 -3.83 -12.00 4.34
CA VAL A 91 -2.75 -11.84 3.36
C VAL A 91 -2.57 -10.35 3.04
N LEU A 92 -1.35 -9.85 3.16
CA LEU A 92 -0.96 -8.54 2.66
C LEU A 92 -0.11 -8.72 1.40
N MET A 93 -0.66 -8.37 0.25
CA MET A 93 0.05 -8.41 -1.03
C MET A 93 0.52 -7.00 -1.41
N PHE A 94 1.81 -6.84 -1.71
CA PHE A 94 2.41 -5.54 -2.02
C PHE A 94 2.91 -5.45 -3.46
N VAL A 95 2.64 -4.29 -4.09
CA VAL A 95 3.05 -3.92 -5.45
C VAL A 95 3.96 -2.70 -5.36
N HIS A 96 5.22 -2.87 -5.77
CA HIS A 96 6.27 -1.85 -5.63
C HIS A 96 6.07 -0.65 -6.57
N GLY A 97 6.65 0.49 -6.19
CA GLY A 97 6.80 1.67 -7.05
C GLY A 97 7.93 1.53 -8.07
N GLY A 98 8.27 2.66 -8.73
CA GLY A 98 9.37 2.72 -9.71
C GLY A 98 8.98 3.38 -11.02
N ALA A 99 8.01 4.28 -10.98
CA ALA A 99 7.60 5.11 -12.11
C ALA A 99 7.32 4.28 -13.40
N PHE A 100 6.79 3.06 -13.26
CA PHE A 100 6.45 2.11 -14.34
C PHE A 100 7.66 1.55 -15.12
N VAL A 101 8.82 2.17 -15.04
CA VAL A 101 10.03 1.87 -15.84
C VAL A 101 11.14 1.22 -15.03
N ALA A 102 11.01 1.15 -13.72
CA ALA A 102 12.00 0.63 -12.78
C ALA A 102 11.36 -0.04 -11.57
N GLY A 103 12.18 -0.48 -10.62
CA GLY A 103 11.74 -1.09 -9.36
C GLY A 103 11.78 -2.61 -9.39
N ASN A 104 11.73 -3.18 -8.19
CA ASN A 104 11.74 -4.63 -7.97
C ASN A 104 11.11 -4.92 -6.60
N LYS A 105 10.62 -6.15 -6.38
CA LYS A 105 10.18 -6.63 -5.08
C LYS A 105 11.29 -6.60 -4.02
N ARG A 106 12.56 -6.73 -4.45
CA ARG A 106 13.77 -6.52 -3.64
C ARG A 106 14.94 -6.14 -4.54
N GLY A 107 15.87 -5.33 -4.02
CA GLY A 107 17.15 -5.06 -4.66
C GLY A 107 18.29 -5.85 -3.99
N PRO A 108 19.39 -6.13 -4.70
CA PRO A 108 20.56 -6.76 -4.10
C PRO A 108 21.07 -5.95 -2.90
N GLY A 109 21.17 -6.60 -1.73
CA GLY A 109 21.63 -5.97 -0.49
C GLY A 109 20.67 -4.92 0.11
N SER A 110 19.51 -4.70 -0.48
CA SER A 110 18.48 -3.78 0.01
C SER A 110 17.46 -4.52 0.89
N PRO A 111 17.05 -3.96 2.05
CA PRO A 111 15.98 -4.51 2.86
C PRO A 111 14.58 -4.17 2.30
N PHE A 112 14.51 -3.36 1.24
CA PHE A 112 13.25 -2.88 0.65
C PHE A 112 12.90 -3.71 -0.60
N TYR A 113 11.67 -4.28 -0.70
CA TYR A 113 10.52 -4.07 0.22
C TYR A 113 10.23 -5.29 1.11
N ASP A 114 11.25 -6.05 1.50
CA ASP A 114 11.09 -7.12 2.48
C ASP A 114 10.55 -6.59 3.82
N ASN A 115 10.92 -5.36 4.19
CA ASN A 115 10.47 -4.69 5.41
C ASN A 115 8.94 -4.67 5.55
N ILE A 116 8.18 -4.45 4.47
CA ILE A 116 6.71 -4.45 4.50
C ILE A 116 6.19 -5.86 4.79
N MET A 117 6.79 -6.85 4.16
CA MET A 117 6.40 -8.25 4.33
C MET A 117 6.77 -8.77 5.72
N LEU A 118 7.91 -8.32 6.27
CA LEU A 118 8.30 -8.64 7.64
C LEU A 118 7.32 -8.05 8.67
N ALA A 119 6.87 -6.82 8.46
CA ALA A 119 5.83 -6.23 9.30
C ALA A 119 4.54 -7.06 9.25
N ALA A 120 4.11 -7.53 8.08
CA ALA A 120 2.95 -8.40 7.95
C ALA A 120 3.16 -9.74 8.68
N ALA A 121 4.25 -10.45 8.42
CA ALA A 121 4.52 -11.77 9.00
C ALA A 121 4.67 -11.71 10.53
N ARG A 122 5.37 -10.73 11.06
CA ARG A 122 5.51 -10.51 12.52
C ARG A 122 4.20 -10.18 13.23
N ASN A 123 3.21 -9.70 12.48
CA ASN A 123 1.85 -9.44 12.97
C ASN A 123 0.86 -10.58 12.65
N GLY A 124 1.35 -11.78 12.32
CA GLY A 124 0.54 -12.98 12.13
C GLY A 124 -0.17 -13.07 10.78
N MET A 125 0.23 -12.28 9.80
CA MET A 125 -0.27 -12.31 8.43
C MET A 125 0.69 -13.09 7.51
N VAL A 126 0.25 -13.40 6.30
CA VAL A 126 1.12 -13.84 5.21
C VAL A 126 1.37 -12.64 4.30
N GLY A 127 2.65 -12.29 4.10
CA GLY A 127 3.06 -11.23 3.18
C GLY A 127 3.38 -11.79 1.79
N VAL A 128 2.97 -11.09 0.74
CA VAL A 128 3.30 -11.43 -0.66
C VAL A 128 3.85 -10.19 -1.35
N ASN A 129 5.08 -10.25 -1.82
CA ASN A 129 5.76 -9.15 -2.50
C ASN A 129 6.03 -9.53 -3.96
N MET A 130 5.49 -8.77 -4.92
CA MET A 130 5.56 -9.12 -6.34
C MET A 130 6.38 -8.12 -7.17
N THR A 131 6.98 -8.62 -8.26
CA THR A 131 7.42 -7.80 -9.39
C THR A 131 6.37 -7.83 -10.51
N TYR A 132 6.45 -6.87 -11.40
CA TYR A 132 5.63 -6.80 -12.62
C TYR A 132 6.50 -6.36 -13.79
N ARG A 133 6.04 -6.56 -15.03
CA ARG A 133 6.73 -6.18 -16.26
C ARG A 133 6.76 -4.67 -16.42
N LEU A 134 7.85 -4.12 -16.95
CA LEU A 134 8.15 -2.70 -16.99
C LEU A 134 8.04 -2.11 -18.39
N ALA A 135 7.66 -0.83 -18.46
CA ALA A 135 7.77 -0.03 -19.67
C ALA A 135 9.27 0.31 -19.97
N PRO A 136 9.61 0.62 -21.23
CA PRO A 136 8.73 0.79 -22.38
C PRO A 136 8.34 -0.50 -23.11
N GLN A 137 8.95 -1.66 -22.76
CA GLN A 137 8.68 -2.94 -23.40
C GLN A 137 7.26 -3.42 -23.12
N HIS A 138 6.76 -3.17 -21.91
CA HIS A 138 5.45 -3.58 -21.45
C HIS A 138 4.61 -2.37 -21.01
N LYS A 139 3.85 -1.83 -21.95
CA LYS A 139 3.00 -0.65 -21.74
C LYS A 139 1.69 -1.01 -21.03
N TRP A 140 0.93 0.00 -20.66
CA TRP A 140 -0.43 -0.13 -20.15
C TRP A 140 -1.29 -0.98 -21.09
N PRO A 141 -2.09 -1.92 -20.57
CA PRO A 141 -2.42 -2.15 -19.17
C PRO A 141 -1.61 -3.28 -18.50
N THR A 142 -0.40 -3.60 -18.97
CA THR A 142 0.38 -4.78 -18.53
C THR A 142 0.55 -4.85 -17.01
N GLY A 143 0.81 -3.73 -16.33
CA GLY A 143 1.00 -3.74 -14.87
C GLY A 143 -0.26 -4.20 -14.12
N ALA A 144 -1.45 -3.71 -14.51
CA ALA A 144 -2.71 -4.16 -13.92
C ALA A 144 -3.01 -5.64 -14.26
N ALA A 145 -2.70 -6.08 -15.47
CA ALA A 145 -2.84 -7.47 -15.88
C ALA A 145 -1.90 -8.40 -15.09
N ASP A 146 -0.68 -7.96 -14.78
CA ASP A 146 0.27 -8.69 -13.94
C ASP A 146 -0.20 -8.77 -12.48
N VAL A 147 -0.78 -7.69 -11.94
CA VAL A 147 -1.45 -7.72 -10.64
C VAL A 147 -2.56 -8.77 -10.63
N GLY A 148 -3.41 -8.80 -11.66
CA GLY A 148 -4.48 -9.79 -11.77
C GLY A 148 -3.96 -11.23 -11.85
N ALA A 149 -2.84 -11.47 -12.54
CA ALA A 149 -2.19 -12.78 -12.58
C ALA A 149 -1.63 -13.20 -11.22
N ALA A 150 -1.01 -12.27 -10.50
CA ALA A 150 -0.47 -12.53 -9.17
C ALA A 150 -1.57 -12.70 -8.12
N VAL A 151 -2.67 -11.95 -8.19
CA VAL A 151 -3.86 -12.18 -7.35
C VAL A 151 -4.42 -13.57 -7.60
N LYS A 152 -4.53 -14.01 -8.87
CA LYS A 152 -4.96 -15.38 -9.20
C LYS A 152 -4.03 -16.42 -8.59
N TRP A 153 -2.71 -16.22 -8.66
CA TRP A 153 -1.75 -17.10 -8.00
C TRP A 153 -1.99 -17.17 -6.49
N VAL A 154 -2.21 -16.02 -5.83
CA VAL A 154 -2.54 -15.99 -4.40
C VAL A 154 -3.83 -16.77 -4.10
N GLN A 155 -4.87 -16.60 -4.92
CA GLN A 155 -6.13 -17.35 -4.77
C GLN A 155 -5.92 -18.87 -4.86
N ASP A 156 -5.03 -19.32 -5.73
CA ASP A 156 -4.81 -20.74 -5.97
C ASP A 156 -3.86 -21.38 -4.94
N TYR A 157 -2.84 -20.66 -4.45
CA TYR A 157 -1.71 -21.29 -3.77
C TYR A 157 -1.43 -20.80 -2.35
N ILE A 158 -1.99 -19.66 -1.91
CA ILE A 158 -1.57 -19.04 -0.65
C ILE A 158 -1.92 -19.88 0.59
N ARG A 159 -2.89 -20.79 0.48
CA ARG A 159 -3.24 -21.74 1.56
C ARG A 159 -2.07 -22.64 1.94
N ALA A 160 -1.22 -23.03 1.00
CA ALA A 160 -0.01 -23.81 1.25
C ALA A 160 1.03 -23.05 2.09
N HIS A 161 0.91 -21.72 2.16
CA HIS A 161 1.74 -20.84 2.98
C HIS A 161 1.04 -20.38 4.27
N GLY A 162 -0.17 -20.88 4.55
CA GLY A 162 -0.96 -20.55 5.74
C GLY A 162 -1.88 -19.33 5.59
N GLY A 163 -1.95 -18.72 4.39
CA GLY A 163 -2.81 -17.58 4.11
C GLY A 163 -4.25 -17.95 3.75
N ASP A 164 -5.17 -17.03 3.96
CA ASP A 164 -6.57 -17.14 3.54
C ASP A 164 -6.80 -16.34 2.25
N PRO A 165 -7.10 -17.00 1.12
CA PRO A 165 -7.38 -16.32 -0.14
C PRO A 165 -8.63 -15.43 -0.11
N ALA A 166 -9.55 -15.61 0.85
CA ALA A 166 -10.71 -14.73 1.04
C ALA A 166 -10.35 -13.41 1.77
N ARG A 167 -9.16 -13.32 2.37
CA ARG A 167 -8.74 -12.20 3.21
C ARG A 167 -7.50 -11.52 2.66
N VAL A 168 -7.48 -11.27 1.35
CA VAL A 168 -6.36 -10.61 0.67
C VAL A 168 -6.55 -9.09 0.69
N THR A 169 -5.60 -8.38 1.28
CA THR A 169 -5.46 -6.92 1.14
C THR A 169 -4.36 -6.62 0.13
N LEU A 170 -4.72 -5.94 -0.95
CA LEU A 170 -3.80 -5.55 -2.00
C LEU A 170 -3.31 -4.12 -1.77
N MET A 171 -2.02 -3.94 -1.53
CA MET A 171 -1.37 -2.66 -1.26
C MET A 171 -0.43 -2.29 -2.39
N GLY A 172 -0.47 -1.04 -2.83
CA GLY A 172 0.50 -0.49 -3.79
C GLY A 172 1.05 0.84 -3.32
N HIS A 173 2.28 1.14 -3.73
CA HIS A 173 2.93 2.42 -3.50
C HIS A 173 3.35 3.07 -4.81
N SER A 174 3.12 4.39 -4.98
CA SER A 174 3.55 5.14 -6.18
C SER A 174 2.97 4.51 -7.46
N ALA A 175 3.79 4.17 -8.46
CA ALA A 175 3.37 3.42 -9.65
C ALA A 175 2.67 2.10 -9.31
N GLY A 176 3.08 1.43 -8.22
CA GLY A 176 2.39 0.23 -7.71
C GLY A 176 0.96 0.54 -7.26
N ALA A 177 0.71 1.70 -6.65
CA ALA A 177 -0.64 2.13 -6.30
C ALA A 177 -1.49 2.41 -7.55
N VAL A 178 -0.88 2.91 -8.64
CA VAL A 178 -1.56 3.05 -9.93
C VAL A 178 -1.95 1.68 -10.51
N HIS A 179 -1.07 0.67 -10.44
CA HIS A 179 -1.39 -0.68 -10.89
C HIS A 179 -2.50 -1.33 -10.07
N VAL A 180 -2.48 -1.16 -8.74
CA VAL A 180 -3.54 -1.61 -7.84
C VAL A 180 -4.86 -0.90 -8.14
N ALA A 181 -4.83 0.43 -8.29
CA ALA A 181 -6.01 1.23 -8.63
C ALA A 181 -6.60 0.82 -9.99
N SER A 182 -5.74 0.60 -11.00
CA SER A 182 -6.17 0.12 -12.32
C SER A 182 -6.76 -1.29 -12.23
N TYR A 183 -6.15 -2.20 -11.45
CA TYR A 183 -6.72 -3.53 -11.22
C TYR A 183 -8.12 -3.46 -10.61
N VAL A 184 -8.31 -2.64 -9.57
CA VAL A 184 -9.62 -2.47 -8.92
C VAL A 184 -10.65 -1.83 -9.84
N ALA A 185 -10.22 -0.85 -10.66
CA ALA A 185 -11.09 -0.03 -11.49
C ALA A 185 -11.53 -0.71 -12.80
N PHE A 186 -10.73 -1.63 -13.34
CA PHE A 186 -10.93 -2.23 -14.65
C PHE A 186 -11.15 -3.75 -14.56
N PRO A 187 -12.44 -4.22 -14.54
CA PRO A 187 -12.79 -5.63 -14.34
C PRO A 187 -12.18 -6.62 -15.34
N GLU A 188 -11.79 -6.16 -16.51
CA GLU A 188 -11.11 -6.98 -17.55
C GLU A 188 -9.77 -7.56 -17.08
N HIS A 189 -9.21 -7.06 -15.99
CA HIS A 189 -7.98 -7.61 -15.38
C HIS A 189 -8.27 -8.68 -14.33
N HIS A 190 -9.53 -8.88 -13.95
CA HIS A 190 -9.93 -9.88 -12.96
C HIS A 190 -9.97 -11.28 -13.59
N ARG A 191 -9.05 -12.17 -13.22
CA ARG A 191 -8.97 -13.52 -13.80
C ARG A 191 -9.92 -14.54 -13.18
N ALA A 192 -10.35 -14.29 -11.92
CA ALA A 192 -11.29 -15.16 -11.19
C ALA A 192 -12.11 -14.30 -10.21
N GLY A 193 -12.88 -13.33 -10.75
CA GLY A 193 -13.43 -12.26 -9.93
C GLY A 193 -12.33 -11.34 -9.40
N ILE A 194 -12.69 -10.37 -8.54
CA ILE A 194 -11.72 -9.40 -8.02
C ILE A 194 -10.67 -10.02 -7.09
N GLY A 195 -10.96 -11.13 -6.42
CA GLY A 195 -10.00 -11.92 -5.64
C GLY A 195 -9.32 -11.21 -4.46
N ILE A 196 -9.75 -10.01 -4.10
CA ILE A 196 -9.24 -9.24 -2.95
C ILE A 196 -10.37 -8.76 -2.05
N ALA A 197 -10.09 -8.65 -0.77
CA ALA A 197 -11.05 -8.16 0.22
C ALA A 197 -10.94 -6.64 0.42
N ARG A 198 -9.76 -6.05 0.23
CA ARG A 198 -9.47 -4.62 0.47
C ARG A 198 -8.35 -4.14 -0.43
N ALA A 199 -8.26 -2.82 -0.65
CA ALA A 199 -7.13 -2.21 -1.34
C ALA A 199 -6.56 -1.02 -0.56
N VAL A 200 -5.22 -0.89 -0.56
CA VAL A 200 -4.47 0.20 0.07
C VAL A 200 -3.66 0.91 -1.01
N LEU A 201 -3.91 2.19 -1.19
CA LEU A 201 -3.33 3.03 -2.22
C LEU A 201 -2.44 4.10 -1.55
N VAL A 202 -1.12 3.90 -1.59
CA VAL A 202 -0.15 4.80 -0.97
C VAL A 202 0.47 5.67 -2.06
N SER A 203 0.25 6.97 -2.00
CA SER A 203 0.83 7.98 -2.89
C SER A 203 0.70 7.62 -4.37
N GLY A 204 -0.54 7.30 -4.80
CA GLY A 204 -0.88 6.94 -6.18
C GLY A 204 -1.42 8.11 -7.01
N LEU A 205 -1.58 7.86 -8.31
CA LEU A 205 -2.21 8.76 -9.28
C LEU A 205 -3.47 8.07 -9.80
N PHE A 206 -4.61 8.78 -9.80
CA PHE A 206 -5.92 8.17 -10.06
C PHE A 206 -6.67 8.84 -11.21
N ASP A 207 -6.43 10.15 -11.43
CA ASP A 207 -6.97 10.92 -12.56
C ASP A 207 -5.82 11.53 -13.39
N PHE A 208 -5.46 10.86 -14.47
CA PHE A 208 -4.38 11.29 -15.35
C PHE A 208 -4.73 12.53 -16.19
N THR A 209 -6.01 12.89 -16.31
CA THR A 209 -6.44 14.12 -17.02
C THR A 209 -6.00 15.39 -16.28
N LYS A 210 -5.64 15.26 -15.00
CA LYS A 210 -5.09 16.36 -14.18
C LYS A 210 -3.58 16.51 -14.28
N LEU A 211 -2.90 15.57 -14.97
CA LEU A 211 -1.44 15.56 -15.16
C LEU A 211 -1.10 16.04 -16.57
N THR A 212 -1.03 17.36 -16.77
CA THR A 212 -0.74 17.95 -18.08
C THR A 212 0.40 18.96 -17.98
N PRO A 213 1.50 18.73 -18.69
CA PRO A 213 1.80 17.57 -19.54
C PRO A 213 2.14 16.33 -18.69
N PRO A 214 1.90 15.12 -19.21
CA PRO A 214 2.32 13.90 -18.51
C PRO A 214 3.85 13.84 -18.43
N GLY A 215 4.38 13.25 -17.35
CA GLY A 215 5.81 13.03 -17.18
C GLY A 215 6.38 12.01 -18.18
N LYS A 216 7.71 11.95 -18.28
CA LYS A 216 8.38 10.97 -19.15
C LYS A 216 8.02 9.51 -18.80
N PRO A 217 7.94 9.11 -17.52
CA PRO A 217 7.54 7.75 -17.15
C PRO A 217 6.10 7.41 -17.56
N GLU A 218 5.16 8.35 -17.37
CA GLU A 218 3.76 8.19 -17.78
C GLU A 218 3.66 8.07 -19.29
N ALA A 219 4.39 8.89 -20.04
CA ALA A 219 4.44 8.80 -21.50
C ALA A 219 5.05 7.46 -21.98
N ALA A 220 6.07 6.94 -21.28
CA ALA A 220 6.68 5.64 -21.59
C ALA A 220 5.72 4.48 -21.35
N TYR A 221 4.90 4.53 -20.27
CA TYR A 221 3.99 3.45 -19.89
C TYR A 221 2.64 3.53 -20.63
N PHE A 222 2.03 4.71 -20.67
CA PHE A 222 0.70 4.90 -21.27
C PHE A 222 0.75 5.22 -22.77
N GLY A 223 1.91 5.64 -23.30
CA GLY A 223 2.04 6.04 -24.70
C GLY A 223 1.14 7.22 -25.05
N GLY A 224 0.46 7.15 -26.20
CA GLY A 224 -0.48 8.19 -26.64
C GLY A 224 -1.73 8.36 -25.77
N LEU A 225 -1.97 7.46 -24.81
CA LEU A 225 -3.07 7.56 -23.83
C LEU A 225 -2.68 8.33 -22.57
N ALA A 226 -1.42 8.71 -22.41
CA ALA A 226 -0.97 9.48 -21.26
C ALA A 226 -1.77 10.78 -21.14
N GLY A 227 -2.27 11.10 -19.95
CA GLY A 227 -3.12 12.27 -19.72
C GLY A 227 -4.58 12.14 -20.14
N THR A 228 -5.04 10.94 -20.53
CA THR A 228 -6.44 10.71 -20.92
C THR A 228 -7.28 10.04 -19.82
N ALA A 229 -8.61 10.15 -19.95
CA ALA A 229 -9.54 9.46 -19.07
C ALA A 229 -9.50 7.93 -19.21
N GLN A 230 -9.04 7.40 -20.35
CA GLN A 230 -8.97 5.96 -20.62
C GLN A 230 -8.02 5.21 -19.68
N VAL A 231 -6.96 5.87 -19.20
CA VAL A 231 -5.98 5.29 -18.28
C VAL A 231 -6.20 5.73 -16.83
N SER A 232 -7.19 6.59 -16.58
CA SER A 232 -7.54 7.09 -15.25
C SER A 232 -8.44 6.09 -14.51
N SER A 233 -8.00 5.65 -13.34
CA SER A 233 -8.75 4.67 -12.53
C SER A 233 -9.90 5.30 -11.71
N LEU A 234 -9.95 6.63 -11.58
CA LEU A 234 -10.91 7.33 -10.73
C LEU A 234 -12.35 6.88 -10.95
N ALA A 235 -12.84 6.87 -12.20
CA ALA A 235 -14.22 6.51 -12.50
C ALA A 235 -14.59 5.08 -12.09
N GLY A 236 -13.65 4.13 -12.20
CA GLY A 236 -13.83 2.75 -11.76
C GLY A 236 -13.76 2.61 -10.23
N LEU A 237 -12.84 3.35 -9.58
CA LEU A 237 -12.75 3.40 -8.12
C LEU A 237 -14.02 3.96 -7.47
N LEU A 238 -14.70 4.89 -8.14
CA LEU A 238 -16.00 5.42 -7.70
C LEU A 238 -17.14 4.40 -7.82
N LYS A 239 -16.94 3.29 -8.53
CA LYS A 239 -17.96 2.22 -8.72
C LYS A 239 -17.65 0.95 -7.94
N THR A 240 -16.42 0.76 -7.49
CA THR A 240 -16.03 -0.48 -6.79
C THR A 240 -16.72 -0.60 -5.43
N SER A 241 -17.04 -1.82 -5.03
CA SER A 241 -17.48 -2.16 -3.66
C SER A 241 -16.31 -2.52 -2.73
N VAL A 242 -15.09 -2.60 -3.26
CA VAL A 242 -13.90 -2.90 -2.46
C VAL A 242 -13.62 -1.76 -1.48
N PRO A 243 -13.51 -2.03 -0.17
CA PRO A 243 -13.08 -1.04 0.80
C PRO A 243 -11.69 -0.51 0.46
N LEU A 244 -11.53 0.83 0.47
CA LEU A 244 -10.30 1.51 0.12
C LEU A 244 -9.67 2.19 1.33
N MET A 245 -8.34 2.10 1.45
CA MET A 245 -7.51 2.99 2.24
C MET A 245 -6.65 3.82 1.30
N VAL A 246 -6.59 5.12 1.53
CA VAL A 246 -5.73 6.06 0.78
C VAL A 246 -4.76 6.68 1.77
N ALA A 247 -3.46 6.65 1.46
CA ALA A 247 -2.41 7.23 2.30
C ALA A 247 -1.51 8.14 1.48
N TYR A 248 -0.99 9.20 2.11
CA TYR A 248 -0.01 10.11 1.52
C TYR A 248 0.83 10.82 2.58
N GLY A 249 2.06 11.18 2.23
CA GLY A 249 3.00 11.87 3.10
C GLY A 249 2.84 13.39 3.07
N GLU A 250 3.19 14.04 4.18
CA GLU A 250 3.22 15.51 4.28
C GLU A 250 4.18 16.14 3.26
N ILE A 251 5.33 15.47 3.03
CA ILE A 251 6.42 15.94 2.17
C ILE A 251 6.43 15.17 0.83
N ASP A 252 5.30 14.61 0.45
CA ASP A 252 5.12 14.05 -0.90
C ASP A 252 5.23 15.15 -1.97
N PRO A 253 5.69 14.85 -3.20
CA PRO A 253 5.49 15.76 -4.30
C PRO A 253 4.00 16.13 -4.45
N PRO A 254 3.68 17.42 -4.70
CA PRO A 254 2.30 17.94 -4.64
C PRO A 254 1.28 17.11 -5.42
N MET A 255 1.67 16.59 -6.58
CA MET A 255 0.78 15.77 -7.42
C MET A 255 0.18 14.56 -6.69
N PHE A 256 0.93 13.88 -5.81
CA PHE A 256 0.42 12.72 -5.07
C PHE A 256 -0.55 13.14 -3.97
N ILE A 257 -0.24 14.25 -3.28
CA ILE A 257 -1.12 14.84 -2.26
C ILE A 257 -2.46 15.25 -2.89
N GLU A 258 -2.41 15.94 -4.03
CA GLU A 258 -3.60 16.38 -4.77
C GLU A 258 -4.44 15.21 -5.24
N GLN A 259 -3.82 14.15 -5.77
CA GLN A 259 -4.52 12.95 -6.23
C GLN A 259 -5.15 12.15 -5.08
N ALA A 260 -4.49 12.06 -3.92
CA ALA A 260 -5.05 11.43 -2.73
C ALA A 260 -6.27 12.19 -2.21
N LYS A 261 -6.20 13.53 -2.14
CA LYS A 261 -7.32 14.40 -1.74
C LYS A 261 -8.48 14.30 -2.74
N LEU A 262 -8.19 14.37 -4.04
CA LEU A 262 -9.18 14.24 -5.11
C LEU A 262 -9.97 12.93 -5.00
N LEU A 263 -9.29 11.79 -4.83
CA LEU A 263 -9.96 10.51 -4.68
C LEU A 263 -10.81 10.45 -3.41
N ASN A 264 -10.28 10.95 -2.29
CA ASN A 264 -11.01 11.01 -1.03
C ASN A 264 -12.28 11.86 -1.15
N GLU A 265 -12.18 13.06 -1.68
CA GLU A 265 -13.30 13.98 -1.87
C GLU A 265 -14.38 13.38 -2.78
N ALA A 266 -13.96 12.78 -3.91
CA ALA A 266 -14.88 12.17 -4.85
C ALA A 266 -15.65 10.97 -4.27
N LEU A 267 -14.99 10.14 -3.45
CA LEU A 267 -15.64 9.02 -2.75
C LEU A 267 -16.54 9.51 -1.62
N CYS A 268 -16.11 10.50 -0.85
CA CYS A 268 -16.91 11.08 0.22
C CYS A 268 -18.17 11.77 -0.31
N ALA A 269 -18.12 12.42 -1.46
CA ALA A 269 -19.28 13.00 -2.13
C ALA A 269 -20.36 11.96 -2.48
N GLN A 270 -19.98 10.66 -2.57
CA GLN A 270 -20.92 9.54 -2.76
C GLN A 270 -21.30 8.84 -1.43
N GLY A 271 -20.94 9.40 -0.27
CA GLY A 271 -21.17 8.80 1.04
C GLY A 271 -20.28 7.56 1.31
N ARG A 272 -19.19 7.40 0.59
CA ARG A 272 -18.30 6.23 0.61
C ARG A 272 -16.85 6.62 0.89
N CYS A 273 -16.63 7.45 1.91
CA CYS A 273 -15.29 7.89 2.28
C CYS A 273 -14.34 6.69 2.47
N PRO A 274 -13.14 6.72 1.88
CA PRO A 274 -12.12 5.73 2.17
C PRO A 274 -11.54 5.98 3.56
N ARG A 275 -10.79 5.01 4.10
CA ARG A 275 -9.93 5.29 5.24
C ARG A 275 -8.77 6.17 4.75
N LEU A 276 -8.80 7.46 5.05
CA LEU A 276 -7.73 8.39 4.70
C LEU A 276 -6.65 8.39 5.79
N VAL A 277 -5.37 8.24 5.40
CA VAL A 277 -4.20 8.28 6.29
C VAL A 277 -3.25 9.35 5.81
N TYR A 278 -3.16 10.43 6.58
CA TYR A 278 -2.14 11.45 6.42
C TYR A 278 -0.91 11.09 7.26
N LEU A 279 0.28 11.21 6.69
CA LEU A 279 1.54 10.77 7.30
C LEU A 279 2.43 12.00 7.57
N PRO A 280 2.34 12.61 8.78
CA PRO A 280 3.14 13.78 9.12
C PRO A 280 4.65 13.49 9.05
N GLY A 281 5.43 14.40 8.45
CA GLY A 281 6.88 14.31 8.32
C GLY A 281 7.38 13.30 7.28
N HIS A 282 6.50 12.51 6.66
CA HIS A 282 6.90 11.54 5.64
C HIS A 282 7.01 12.16 4.24
N SER A 283 8.07 11.78 3.53
CA SER A 283 8.25 11.96 2.09
C SER A 283 7.81 10.71 1.32
N HIS A 284 7.73 10.80 0.01
CA HIS A 284 7.29 9.72 -0.89
C HIS A 284 7.93 8.35 -0.60
N MET A 285 9.24 8.30 -0.33
CA MET A 285 9.91 7.03 -0.06
C MET A 285 9.88 6.63 1.42
N SER A 286 9.89 7.61 2.34
CA SER A 286 9.92 7.30 3.77
C SER A 286 8.64 6.63 4.26
N GLU A 287 7.49 6.85 3.60
CA GLU A 287 6.23 6.16 3.91
C GLU A 287 6.39 4.65 3.97
N VAL A 288 7.03 4.08 2.96
CA VAL A 288 7.20 2.62 2.82
C VAL A 288 8.51 2.12 3.40
N TYR A 289 9.56 2.95 3.45
CA TYR A 289 10.85 2.55 4.01
C TYR A 289 10.86 2.55 5.54
N ALA A 290 10.00 3.35 6.19
CA ALA A 290 9.82 3.34 7.64
C ALA A 290 9.08 2.10 8.18
N VAL A 291 8.36 1.37 7.32
CA VAL A 291 7.64 0.17 7.73
C VAL A 291 8.60 -0.86 8.33
N ASN A 292 8.18 -1.53 9.40
CA ASN A 292 8.97 -2.47 10.21
C ASN A 292 10.10 -1.80 11.05
N THR A 293 10.01 -0.50 11.26
CA THR A 293 10.75 0.22 12.32
C THR A 293 9.82 0.53 13.49
N ASP A 294 10.28 1.33 14.45
CA ASP A 294 9.44 1.82 15.55
C ASP A 294 8.35 2.80 15.08
N ASP A 295 8.53 3.40 13.90
CA ASP A 295 7.52 4.24 13.28
C ASP A 295 6.36 3.38 12.74
N ARG A 296 5.18 3.60 13.28
CA ARG A 296 3.96 2.87 12.93
C ARG A 296 2.93 3.72 12.19
N SER A 297 3.32 4.89 11.72
CA SER A 297 2.42 5.85 11.08
C SER A 297 1.65 5.24 9.90
N LEU A 298 2.32 4.48 9.03
CA LEU A 298 1.66 3.74 7.96
C LEU A 298 1.35 2.30 8.37
N SER A 299 2.30 1.58 8.96
CA SER A 299 2.17 0.16 9.23
C SER A 299 1.02 -0.16 10.19
N GLY A 300 0.79 0.67 11.22
CA GLY A 300 -0.32 0.52 12.17
C GLY A 300 -1.68 0.49 11.47
N PRO A 301 -2.07 1.58 10.79
CA PRO A 301 -3.32 1.65 10.03
C PRO A 301 -3.48 0.55 8.97
N VAL A 302 -2.40 0.21 8.23
CA VAL A 302 -2.45 -0.84 7.20
C VAL A 302 -2.72 -2.21 7.81
N LEU A 303 -1.99 -2.58 8.87
CA LEU A 303 -2.15 -3.89 9.53
C LEU A 303 -3.52 -4.03 10.21
N GLU A 304 -4.06 -2.94 10.75
CA GLU A 304 -5.42 -2.92 11.28
C GLU A 304 -6.46 -3.08 10.17
N PHE A 305 -6.33 -2.34 9.07
CA PHE A 305 -7.25 -2.40 7.93
C PHE A 305 -7.21 -3.76 7.23
N ALA A 306 -6.09 -4.46 7.24
CA ALA A 306 -5.91 -5.74 6.56
C ALA A 306 -6.43 -6.96 7.37
N ARG A 307 -6.81 -6.79 8.61
CA ARG A 307 -7.41 -7.84 9.47
C ARG A 307 -8.91 -7.96 9.26
#